data_c31680bdf763e6fa7bc58c0bd86c5417
#
_entry.id   c31680bdf763e6fa7bc58c0bd86c5417
#
_cell.length_a   1.000
_cell.length_b   1.000
_cell.length_c   1.000
_cell.angle_alpha   90.00
_cell.angle_beta   90.00
_cell.angle_gamma   90.00
#
_symmetry.space_group_name_H-M   'P 1'
#
loop_
_entity.id
_entity.type
_entity.pdbx_description
1 polymer ?
#
loop_
_entity_poly.entity_id
_entity_poly.type
_entity_poly.pdbx_seq_one_letter_code
_entity_poly.pdbx_strand_id
1 'polypeptide(L)'
;MNDQNTPQVQQSTSTGGLLKRSVSRRSLFQAGGSLVALGSLAALAGCGSTNAGAPDAQASEQESGSTLRVGMEAAYAPYNWQATQESEYTIPIENVSGAYADGYDVQIAKRVAEALGAEPVAVKLSFDGLIDALASNQIDVIIAGMAPTEERRQSIDFSDPYFEGTYGLFVREGSPYQDATSLADLSGASVVGQKGTKLDEVIDEIPGVVHMTPLPSVPNVLAALQQGAADAATYNMENEAAYLKSNPGIVPVRFAEGEGFPDVVTAAVGVSKGNDEVLLAINSALANLSDAERQELWDGALERQPE
;
A
#
# COMPACT_ATOMS: atom_id res chain seq x y z
N MET A 1 -50.25 -24.92 44.33
CA MET A 1 -49.35 -24.41 45.33
C MET A 1 -48.20 -23.82 44.53
N ASN A 2 -48.30 -22.57 44.17
CA ASN A 2 -47.73 -21.35 44.75
C ASN A 2 -46.21 -21.46 44.77
N ASP A 3 -45.39 -20.59 44.18
CA ASP A 3 -45.44 -19.13 44.28
C ASP A 3 -44.66 -18.48 43.16
N GLN A 4 -45.14 -17.32 42.77
CA GLN A 4 -44.53 -16.32 41.89
C GLN A 4 -43.39 -15.58 42.62
N ASN A 5 -42.35 -15.21 41.97
CA ASN A 5 -41.61 -14.00 42.31
C ASN A 5 -40.87 -13.42 41.12
N THR A 6 -41.44 -12.40 40.51
CA THR A 6 -40.82 -11.51 39.55
C THR A 6 -40.38 -10.22 40.30
N PRO A 7 -39.17 -9.71 40.14
CA PRO A 7 -38.87 -8.32 40.49
C PRO A 7 -38.97 -7.44 39.24
N GLN A 8 -39.78 -6.44 39.33
CA GLN A 8 -39.84 -5.26 38.47
C GLN A 8 -38.59 -4.44 38.60
N VAL A 9 -38.02 -4.01 37.48
CA VAL A 9 -36.99 -2.98 37.43
C VAL A 9 -37.60 -1.68 36.88
N GLN A 10 -37.48 -0.65 37.71
CA GLN A 10 -37.97 0.70 37.48
C GLN A 10 -37.23 1.36 36.30
N GLN A 11 -38.02 2.00 35.45
CA GLN A 11 -37.59 3.00 34.47
C GLN A 11 -37.17 4.30 35.23
N SER A 12 -35.94 4.74 35.00
CA SER A 12 -35.55 6.12 35.29
C SER A 12 -35.23 6.83 33.99
N THR A 13 -36.11 7.71 33.59
CA THR A 13 -35.91 8.71 32.55
C THR A 13 -34.93 9.78 33.07
N SER A 14 -33.82 9.96 32.36
CA SER A 14 -32.96 11.11 32.50
C SER A 14 -32.73 11.75 31.15
N THR A 15 -33.38 12.91 30.99
CA THR A 15 -33.22 13.83 29.88
C THR A 15 -31.92 14.62 30.10
N GLY A 16 -30.95 14.48 29.24
CA GLY A 16 -29.73 15.25 29.26
C GLY A 16 -29.29 15.59 27.85
N GLY A 17 -29.51 16.84 27.45
CA GLY A 17 -29.18 17.36 26.15
C GLY A 17 -27.69 17.34 25.85
N LEU A 18 -27.33 16.84 24.69
CA LEU A 18 -25.96 16.91 24.14
C LEU A 18 -25.85 18.06 23.14
N LEU A 19 -25.10 19.05 23.57
CA LEU A 19 -24.59 20.11 22.73
C LEU A 19 -23.59 19.55 21.70
N LYS A 20 -23.96 19.59 20.43
CA LYS A 20 -23.04 19.44 19.31
C LYS A 20 -22.11 20.65 19.25
N ARG A 21 -20.85 20.47 19.59
CA ARG A 21 -19.78 21.43 19.28
C ARG A 21 -19.12 21.02 17.96
N SER A 22 -19.50 21.70 16.89
CA SER A 22 -18.71 21.73 15.65
C SER A 22 -17.51 22.65 15.88
N VAL A 23 -16.30 22.14 15.81
CA VAL A 23 -15.09 22.95 15.83
C VAL A 23 -14.70 23.25 14.40
N SER A 24 -15.06 24.46 13.95
CA SER A 24 -14.59 25.04 12.70
C SER A 24 -13.12 25.42 12.84
N ARG A 25 -12.23 24.80 12.06
CA ARG A 25 -10.83 25.23 11.92
C ARG A 25 -10.73 26.28 10.82
N ARG A 26 -11.17 27.48 11.09
CA ARG A 26 -10.78 28.70 10.33
C ARG A 26 -10.50 29.81 11.30
N SER A 27 -9.35 30.50 11.06
CA SER A 27 -8.90 31.74 11.71
C SER A 27 -8.03 31.57 12.97
N LEU A 28 -6.71 31.56 12.75
CA LEU A 28 -5.73 32.08 13.68
C LEU A 28 -4.46 32.51 12.93
N PHE A 29 -4.57 33.60 12.18
CA PHE A 29 -3.44 34.45 11.81
C PHE A 29 -3.93 35.90 11.70
N GLN A 30 -3.89 36.59 12.82
CA GLN A 30 -3.83 38.07 12.84
C GLN A 30 -3.41 38.53 14.24
N ALA A 31 -2.44 39.40 14.21
CA ALA A 31 -2.09 40.38 15.23
C ALA A 31 -0.74 40.17 15.93
N GLY A 32 0.20 41.00 15.53
CA GLY A 32 1.49 41.25 16.17
C GLY A 32 2.19 42.41 15.51
N GLY A 33 1.53 43.56 15.53
CA GLY A 33 2.18 44.82 15.15
C GLY A 33 3.07 45.35 16.27
N SER A 34 4.23 45.91 15.93
CA SER A 34 4.93 46.88 16.79
C SER A 34 5.62 47.92 15.94
N LEU A 35 5.20 49.12 16.14
CA LEU A 35 5.78 50.41 15.74
C LEU A 35 7.19 50.58 16.34
N VAL A 36 8.13 51.08 15.57
CA VAL A 36 9.03 52.12 16.04
C VAL A 36 9.31 53.11 14.91
N ALA A 37 9.11 54.37 15.21
CA ALA A 37 9.21 55.53 14.35
C ALA A 37 10.59 56.20 14.44
N LEU A 38 10.78 57.14 13.52
CA LEU A 38 11.60 58.35 13.57
C LEU A 38 13.02 58.31 12.96
N GLY A 39 13.14 59.11 11.90
CA GLY A 39 14.32 59.95 11.81
C GLY A 39 14.78 60.35 10.42
N SER A 40 14.32 61.53 9.96
CA SER A 40 15.08 62.61 9.34
C SER A 40 15.32 62.65 7.83
N LEU A 41 14.70 63.71 7.29
CA LEU A 41 14.94 64.46 6.06
C LEU A 41 16.36 64.55 5.51
N ALA A 42 16.47 64.43 4.20
CA ALA A 42 17.22 65.43 3.40
C ALA A 42 16.76 65.36 1.93
N ALA A 43 16.24 66.43 1.41
CA ALA A 43 15.94 66.65 0.02
C ALA A 43 17.19 66.98 -0.77
N LEU A 44 17.27 66.52 -2.03
CA LEU A 44 17.89 67.32 -3.13
C LEU A 44 17.40 66.77 -4.48
N ALA A 45 16.95 67.71 -5.28
CA ALA A 45 16.41 67.55 -6.59
C ALA A 45 17.42 67.12 -7.65
N GLY A 46 16.94 66.32 -8.63
CA GLY A 46 17.70 66.01 -9.84
C GLY A 46 16.76 65.42 -10.90
N CYS A 47 16.39 66.26 -11.86
CA CYS A 47 15.67 65.86 -13.07
C CYS A 47 16.50 64.96 -13.95
N GLY A 48 15.92 63.88 -14.48
CA GLY A 48 16.54 63.08 -15.55
C GLY A 48 15.59 61.99 -16.00
N SER A 49 14.85 62.23 -17.01
CA SER A 49 14.03 61.28 -17.74
C SER A 49 14.90 60.24 -18.44
N THR A 50 14.71 58.96 -18.18
CA THR A 50 14.83 57.92 -19.21
C THR A 50 14.03 56.71 -18.79
N ASN A 51 13.12 56.38 -19.67
CA ASN A 51 12.23 55.24 -19.66
C ASN A 51 13.08 53.96 -19.84
N ALA A 52 13.15 53.11 -18.83
CA ALA A 52 13.64 51.74 -18.97
C ALA A 52 12.69 50.83 -18.19
N GLY A 53 11.88 50.12 -18.93
CA GLY A 53 10.94 49.14 -18.38
C GLY A 53 11.69 48.10 -17.54
N ALA A 54 11.29 47.98 -16.31
CA ALA A 54 11.60 46.84 -15.48
C ALA A 54 10.87 45.63 -16.08
N PRO A 55 11.55 44.48 -16.25
CA PRO A 55 10.83 43.26 -16.52
C PRO A 55 10.04 42.88 -15.25
N ASP A 56 8.72 42.87 -15.38
CA ASP A 56 7.88 42.15 -14.44
C ASP A 56 8.40 40.71 -14.34
N ALA A 57 9.12 40.43 -13.27
CA ALA A 57 9.32 39.09 -12.84
C ALA A 57 7.97 38.58 -12.32
N GLN A 58 7.14 38.11 -13.24
CA GLN A 58 6.10 37.17 -12.89
C GLN A 58 6.83 35.95 -12.34
N ALA A 59 6.97 35.89 -11.02
CA ALA A 59 7.16 34.62 -10.36
C ALA A 59 5.96 33.76 -10.76
N SER A 60 6.20 32.81 -11.65
CA SER A 60 5.27 31.72 -11.85
C SER A 60 5.13 31.06 -10.48
N GLU A 61 4.03 31.34 -9.80
CA GLU A 61 3.54 30.46 -8.74
C GLU A 61 3.36 29.11 -9.45
N GLN A 62 4.38 28.24 -9.33
CA GLN A 62 4.21 26.83 -9.55
C GLN A 62 3.16 26.43 -8.53
N GLU A 63 1.95 26.17 -8.98
CA GLU A 63 0.97 25.43 -8.21
C GLU A 63 1.66 24.14 -7.83
N SER A 64 2.15 24.06 -6.59
CA SER A 64 2.61 22.80 -6.03
C SER A 64 1.38 21.92 -5.94
N GLY A 65 1.21 21.04 -6.92
CA GLY A 65 0.17 20.02 -6.90
C GLY A 65 0.16 19.32 -5.55
N SER A 66 -1.00 18.93 -5.07
CA SER A 66 -1.10 18.16 -3.83
C SER A 66 -0.28 16.87 -3.99
N THR A 67 0.44 16.45 -2.95
CA THR A 67 1.21 15.22 -2.96
C THR A 67 0.35 14.08 -2.43
N LEU A 68 0.36 12.92 -3.11
CA LEU A 68 -0.23 11.67 -2.64
C LEU A 68 0.85 10.75 -2.11
N ARG A 69 0.91 10.56 -0.78
CA ARG A 69 1.86 9.64 -0.14
C ARG A 69 1.32 8.21 -0.19
N VAL A 70 1.98 7.38 -0.97
CA VAL A 70 1.60 5.99 -1.22
C VAL A 70 2.45 5.06 -0.37
N GLY A 71 1.86 4.38 0.60
CA GLY A 71 2.55 3.38 1.42
C GLY A 71 2.78 2.08 0.65
N MET A 72 4.03 1.61 0.63
CA MET A 72 4.42 0.33 0.04
C MET A 72 5.71 -0.19 0.67
N GLU A 73 6.01 -1.49 0.47
CA GLU A 73 7.24 -2.10 0.99
C GLU A 73 8.47 -1.77 0.13
N ALA A 74 8.27 -1.56 -1.17
CA ALA A 74 9.32 -1.40 -2.18
C ALA A 74 10.38 -2.53 -2.12
N ALA A 75 9.90 -3.78 -1.92
CA ALA A 75 10.69 -5.01 -1.85
C ALA A 75 9.90 -6.25 -2.33
N TYR A 76 8.82 -6.04 -3.08
CA TYR A 76 7.89 -7.08 -3.54
C TYR A 76 7.70 -7.00 -5.06
N ALA A 77 8.75 -7.32 -5.84
CA ALA A 77 8.66 -7.39 -7.30
C ALA A 77 7.72 -8.57 -7.71
N PRO A 78 6.93 -8.42 -8.79
CA PRO A 78 6.81 -7.27 -9.71
C PRO A 78 5.78 -6.21 -9.25
N TYR A 79 5.18 -6.35 -8.07
CA TYR A 79 4.23 -5.37 -7.54
C TYR A 79 4.89 -4.03 -7.25
N ASN A 80 5.94 -4.02 -6.42
CA ASN A 80 6.68 -2.82 -6.07
C ASN A 80 8.12 -3.16 -5.64
N TRP A 81 9.09 -2.43 -6.13
CA TRP A 81 10.50 -2.56 -5.73
C TRP A 81 11.22 -1.23 -5.74
N GLN A 82 12.34 -1.17 -5.01
CA GLN A 82 13.20 0.00 -5.00
C GLN A 82 14.10 0.02 -6.24
N ALA A 83 14.02 1.10 -7.02
CA ALA A 83 14.90 1.42 -8.12
C ALA A 83 15.91 2.52 -7.73
N THR A 84 17.05 2.56 -8.43
CA THR A 84 18.13 3.54 -8.20
C THR A 84 18.13 4.68 -9.20
N GLN A 85 17.29 4.61 -10.23
CA GLN A 85 17.22 5.59 -11.30
C GLN A 85 15.79 6.06 -11.51
N GLU A 86 15.65 7.33 -11.81
CA GLU A 86 14.40 7.91 -12.27
C GLU A 86 14.09 7.45 -13.70
N SER A 87 12.83 7.18 -13.96
CA SER A 87 12.31 6.85 -15.29
C SER A 87 10.83 7.25 -15.39
N GLU A 88 10.26 7.11 -16.59
CA GLU A 88 8.82 7.31 -16.77
C GLU A 88 7.95 6.33 -15.97
N TYR A 89 8.51 5.20 -15.52
CA TYR A 89 7.80 4.16 -14.76
C TYR A 89 7.88 4.35 -13.25
N THR A 90 8.83 5.16 -12.76
CA THR A 90 9.12 5.30 -11.34
C THR A 90 8.40 6.49 -10.69
N ILE A 91 8.34 6.45 -9.35
CA ILE A 91 8.00 7.59 -8.48
C ILE A 91 9.08 7.72 -7.39
N PRO A 92 9.37 8.93 -6.87
CA PRO A 92 10.36 9.08 -5.81
C PRO A 92 9.92 8.38 -4.52
N ILE A 93 10.89 7.87 -3.73
CA ILE A 93 10.65 7.39 -2.38
C ILE A 93 11.01 8.50 -1.41
N GLU A 94 10.02 9.10 -0.73
CA GLU A 94 10.19 10.28 0.11
C GLU A 94 11.19 10.06 1.26
N ASN A 95 11.09 8.91 1.92
CA ASN A 95 11.90 8.58 3.10
C ASN A 95 13.20 7.84 2.79
N VAL A 96 13.59 7.71 1.51
CA VAL A 96 14.87 7.13 1.07
C VAL A 96 15.52 8.04 0.04
N SER A 97 16.54 8.79 0.45
CA SER A 97 17.20 9.79 -0.40
C SER A 97 17.75 9.20 -1.70
N GLY A 98 17.35 9.77 -2.84
CA GLY A 98 17.84 9.37 -4.17
C GLY A 98 17.35 8.00 -4.64
N ALA A 99 16.32 7.44 -4.00
CA ALA A 99 15.70 6.20 -4.39
C ALA A 99 14.31 6.44 -5.01
N TYR A 100 13.92 5.51 -5.87
CA TYR A 100 12.64 5.50 -6.56
C TYR A 100 11.94 4.16 -6.33
N ALA A 101 10.63 4.13 -6.47
CA ALA A 101 9.85 2.90 -6.55
C ALA A 101 9.42 2.66 -8.00
N ASP A 102 9.47 1.41 -8.45
CA ASP A 102 8.88 0.92 -9.71
C ASP A 102 8.03 -0.33 -9.40
N GLY A 103 7.21 -0.72 -10.34
CA GLY A 103 6.36 -1.90 -10.26
C GLY A 103 4.91 -1.66 -10.68
N TYR A 104 4.13 -2.73 -10.67
CA TYR A 104 2.72 -2.68 -11.03
C TYR A 104 1.93 -1.74 -10.08
N ASP A 105 2.16 -1.83 -8.78
CA ASP A 105 1.54 -0.95 -7.78
C ASP A 105 1.87 0.52 -8.03
N VAL A 106 3.07 0.81 -8.54
CA VAL A 106 3.49 2.18 -8.89
C VAL A 106 2.71 2.70 -10.09
N GLN A 107 2.43 1.86 -11.10
CA GLN A 107 1.59 2.26 -12.23
C GLN A 107 0.14 2.51 -11.79
N ILE A 108 -0.39 1.70 -10.87
CA ILE A 108 -1.70 1.94 -10.23
C ILE A 108 -1.68 3.25 -9.43
N ALA A 109 -0.61 3.50 -8.65
CA ALA A 109 -0.44 4.73 -7.86
C ALA A 109 -0.48 6.00 -8.73
N LYS A 110 0.15 5.96 -9.91
CA LYS A 110 0.10 7.07 -10.87
C LYS A 110 -1.32 7.35 -11.37
N ARG A 111 -2.10 6.31 -11.70
CA ARG A 111 -3.51 6.44 -12.12
C ARG A 111 -4.39 7.00 -11.01
N VAL A 112 -4.18 6.52 -9.79
CA VAL A 112 -4.89 7.01 -8.60
C VAL A 112 -4.54 8.48 -8.32
N ALA A 113 -3.27 8.84 -8.38
CA ALA A 113 -2.81 10.21 -8.17
C ALA A 113 -3.36 11.17 -9.22
N GLU A 114 -3.35 10.79 -10.50
CA GLU A 114 -3.96 11.56 -11.59
C GLU A 114 -5.45 11.83 -11.32
N ALA A 115 -6.21 10.81 -10.91
CA ALA A 115 -7.63 10.96 -10.61
C ALA A 115 -7.90 11.87 -9.40
N LEU A 116 -6.96 11.94 -8.47
CA LEU A 116 -7.03 12.82 -7.28
C LEU A 116 -6.40 14.21 -7.52
N GLY A 117 -5.85 14.48 -8.71
CA GLY A 117 -5.17 15.75 -9.02
C GLY A 117 -3.91 15.96 -8.18
N ALA A 118 -3.15 14.90 -7.89
CA ALA A 118 -1.97 14.89 -7.03
C ALA A 118 -0.76 14.26 -7.70
N GLU A 119 0.44 14.55 -7.17
CA GLU A 119 1.68 13.90 -7.58
C GLU A 119 2.01 12.76 -6.62
N PRO A 120 2.24 11.52 -7.11
CA PRO A 120 2.49 10.38 -6.24
C PRO A 120 3.94 10.35 -5.74
N VAL A 121 4.11 10.09 -4.44
CA VAL A 121 5.39 9.76 -3.82
C VAL A 121 5.23 8.46 -3.01
N ALA A 122 6.19 7.56 -3.10
CA ALA A 122 6.20 6.36 -2.28
C ALA A 122 6.74 6.66 -0.88
N VAL A 123 6.16 6.04 0.12
CA VAL A 123 6.72 5.97 1.49
C VAL A 123 7.04 4.52 1.77
N LYS A 124 8.32 4.20 1.87
CA LYS A 124 8.81 2.84 2.10
C LYS A 124 8.66 2.45 3.56
N LEU A 125 7.85 1.42 3.82
CA LEU A 125 7.53 0.90 5.15
C LEU A 125 7.53 -0.64 5.13
N SER A 126 7.62 -1.28 6.30
CA SER A 126 7.32 -2.71 6.37
C SER A 126 5.83 -2.97 6.08
N PHE A 127 5.52 -4.10 5.43
CA PHE A 127 4.14 -4.41 5.04
C PHE A 127 3.17 -4.41 6.23
N ASP A 128 3.58 -4.99 7.36
CA ASP A 128 2.80 -5.08 8.59
C ASP A 128 2.58 -3.73 9.30
N GLY A 129 3.35 -2.69 8.93
CA GLY A 129 3.21 -1.33 9.45
C GLY A 129 2.32 -0.41 8.62
N LEU A 130 1.86 -0.82 7.42
CA LEU A 130 1.16 0.07 6.49
C LEU A 130 -0.19 0.58 7.01
N ILE A 131 -0.97 -0.27 7.68
CA ILE A 131 -2.28 0.11 8.23
C ILE A 131 -2.12 1.14 9.35
N ASP A 132 -1.14 0.96 10.23
CA ASP A 132 -0.84 1.91 11.31
C ASP A 132 -0.33 3.25 10.76
N ALA A 133 0.47 3.21 9.69
CA ALA A 133 0.95 4.41 9.00
C ALA A 133 -0.21 5.20 8.35
N LEU A 134 -1.18 4.51 7.75
CA LEU A 134 -2.40 5.12 7.21
C LEU A 134 -3.25 5.74 8.34
N ALA A 135 -3.47 5.01 9.43
CA ALA A 135 -4.24 5.48 10.57
C ALA A 135 -3.61 6.70 11.26
N SER A 136 -2.27 6.81 11.24
CA SER A 136 -1.52 7.96 11.78
C SER A 136 -1.32 9.11 10.78
N ASN A 137 -1.88 9.03 9.56
CA ASN A 137 -1.69 9.99 8.47
C ASN A 137 -0.22 10.18 8.05
N GLN A 138 0.61 9.17 8.21
CA GLN A 138 1.96 9.14 7.66
C GLN A 138 1.92 8.90 6.14
N ILE A 139 0.93 8.15 5.68
CA ILE A 139 0.59 7.93 4.27
C ILE A 139 -0.88 8.25 4.03
N ASP A 140 -1.24 8.48 2.77
CA ASP A 140 -2.60 8.85 2.36
C ASP A 140 -3.38 7.66 1.81
N VAL A 141 -2.67 6.72 1.15
CA VAL A 141 -3.22 5.46 0.62
C VAL A 141 -2.20 4.33 0.76
N ILE A 142 -2.68 3.08 0.75
CA ILE A 142 -1.86 1.88 0.66
C ILE A 142 -2.04 1.26 -0.73
N ILE A 143 -0.94 1.12 -1.50
CA ILE A 143 -0.93 0.37 -2.76
C ILE A 143 0.32 -0.52 -2.72
N ALA A 144 0.13 -1.77 -2.28
CA ALA A 144 1.20 -2.66 -1.86
C ALA A 144 0.86 -4.16 -2.05
N GLY A 145 0.08 -4.51 -3.09
CA GLY A 145 -0.40 -5.89 -3.24
C GLY A 145 -1.27 -6.35 -2.07
N MET A 146 -1.94 -5.42 -1.38
CA MET A 146 -2.64 -5.73 -0.13
C MET A 146 -4.03 -6.33 -0.38
N ALA A 147 -4.24 -7.54 0.15
CA ALA A 147 -5.54 -8.20 0.11
C ALA A 147 -6.56 -7.52 1.05
N PRO A 148 -7.82 -7.30 0.61
CA PRO A 148 -8.87 -6.65 1.40
C PRO A 148 -9.57 -7.64 2.34
N THR A 149 -8.84 -8.18 3.34
CA THR A 149 -9.40 -9.14 4.31
C THR A 149 -10.43 -8.49 5.24
N GLU A 150 -11.35 -9.30 5.81
CA GLU A 150 -12.35 -8.83 6.77
C GLU A 150 -11.72 -8.20 8.01
N GLU A 151 -10.58 -8.72 8.48
CA GLU A 151 -9.84 -8.15 9.59
C GLU A 151 -9.38 -6.72 9.27
N ARG A 152 -8.75 -6.53 8.10
CA ARG A 152 -8.25 -5.21 7.65
C ARG A 152 -9.39 -4.23 7.41
N ARG A 153 -10.54 -4.72 6.88
CA ARG A 153 -11.75 -3.92 6.69
C ARG A 153 -12.34 -3.35 7.99
N GLN A 154 -11.97 -3.87 9.14
CA GLN A 154 -12.35 -3.27 10.44
C GLN A 154 -11.63 -1.93 10.66
N SER A 155 -10.42 -1.77 10.15
CA SER A 155 -9.55 -0.61 10.38
C SER A 155 -9.52 0.40 9.25
N ILE A 156 -9.58 -0.08 7.98
CA ILE A 156 -9.48 0.74 6.77
C ILE A 156 -10.57 0.36 5.77
N ASP A 157 -10.80 1.20 4.77
CA ASP A 157 -11.64 0.87 3.62
C ASP A 157 -10.79 0.50 2.42
N PHE A 158 -11.36 -0.28 1.49
CA PHE A 158 -10.68 -0.77 0.31
C PHE A 158 -11.46 -0.44 -0.95
N SER A 159 -10.72 -0.15 -2.02
CA SER A 159 -11.25 -0.04 -3.37
C SER A 159 -11.75 -1.39 -3.90
N ASP A 160 -12.33 -1.36 -5.09
CA ASP A 160 -12.43 -2.54 -5.94
C ASP A 160 -11.04 -3.10 -6.23
N PRO A 161 -10.90 -4.42 -6.45
CA PRO A 161 -9.59 -5.03 -6.74
C PRO A 161 -8.95 -4.47 -8.02
N TYR A 162 -7.66 -4.19 -7.96
CA TYR A 162 -6.86 -3.85 -9.14
C TYR A 162 -6.04 -5.03 -9.67
N PHE A 163 -5.96 -6.12 -8.90
CA PHE A 163 -5.28 -7.36 -9.26
C PHE A 163 -6.02 -8.56 -8.70
N GLU A 164 -6.06 -9.66 -9.48
CA GLU A 164 -6.54 -10.96 -9.07
C GLU A 164 -5.57 -12.04 -9.53
N GLY A 165 -5.41 -13.12 -8.75
CA GLY A 165 -4.49 -14.21 -9.04
C GLY A 165 -4.72 -15.42 -8.14
N THR A 166 -3.73 -16.29 -8.05
CA THR A 166 -3.80 -17.57 -7.32
C THR A 166 -2.60 -17.76 -6.39
N TYR A 167 -2.81 -18.50 -5.30
CA TYR A 167 -1.74 -18.91 -4.38
C TYR A 167 -1.05 -20.17 -4.88
N GLY A 168 0.27 -20.24 -4.68
CA GLY A 168 1.08 -21.40 -4.98
C GLY A 168 2.14 -21.65 -3.90
N LEU A 169 2.92 -22.72 -4.09
CA LEU A 169 4.03 -23.08 -3.23
C LEU A 169 5.28 -23.33 -4.05
N PHE A 170 6.40 -22.77 -3.58
CA PHE A 170 7.73 -23.17 -3.98
C PHE A 170 8.31 -24.18 -2.99
N VAL A 171 9.06 -25.12 -3.53
CA VAL A 171 9.93 -26.04 -2.77
C VAL A 171 11.33 -26.04 -3.39
N ARG A 172 12.34 -26.58 -2.70
CA ARG A 172 13.65 -26.78 -3.33
C ARG A 172 13.59 -27.89 -4.36
N GLU A 173 14.35 -27.74 -5.43
CA GLU A 173 14.59 -28.81 -6.41
C GLU A 173 15.12 -30.06 -5.70
N GLY A 174 14.55 -31.23 -5.99
CA GLY A 174 14.86 -32.49 -5.33
C GLY A 174 14.26 -32.65 -3.93
N SER A 175 13.43 -31.75 -3.47
CA SER A 175 12.65 -31.87 -2.22
C SER A 175 11.68 -33.05 -2.29
N PRO A 176 11.43 -33.77 -1.16
CA PRO A 176 10.41 -34.82 -1.10
C PRO A 176 8.99 -34.33 -1.43
N TYR A 177 8.77 -33.02 -1.41
CA TYR A 177 7.49 -32.36 -1.70
C TYR A 177 7.38 -31.84 -3.14
N GLN A 178 8.42 -32.02 -3.98
CA GLN A 178 8.42 -31.48 -5.34
C GLN A 178 7.30 -32.05 -6.22
N ASP A 179 6.99 -33.33 -6.04
CA ASP A 179 5.96 -34.03 -6.82
C ASP A 179 4.60 -34.07 -6.11
N ALA A 180 4.39 -33.22 -5.08
CA ALA A 180 3.09 -33.07 -4.42
C ALA A 180 2.04 -32.60 -5.43
N THR A 181 0.85 -33.21 -5.38
CA THR A 181 -0.28 -32.90 -6.27
C THR A 181 -1.48 -32.35 -5.52
N SER A 182 -1.44 -32.37 -4.19
CA SER A 182 -2.48 -31.80 -3.32
C SER A 182 -1.85 -31.09 -2.12
N LEU A 183 -2.61 -30.24 -1.45
CA LEU A 183 -2.19 -29.64 -0.17
C LEU A 183 -1.94 -30.73 0.91
N ALA A 184 -2.66 -31.85 0.86
CA ALA A 184 -2.49 -32.93 1.82
C ALA A 184 -1.13 -33.64 1.70
N ASP A 185 -0.50 -33.65 0.52
CA ASP A 185 0.83 -34.23 0.29
C ASP A 185 1.94 -33.44 0.99
N LEU A 186 1.66 -32.22 1.44
CA LEU A 186 2.57 -31.34 2.19
C LEU A 186 2.47 -31.54 3.72
N SER A 187 1.73 -32.56 4.17
CA SER A 187 1.61 -32.85 5.60
C SER A 187 2.99 -33.10 6.23
N GLY A 188 3.28 -32.38 7.32
CA GLY A 188 4.58 -32.42 8.00
C GLY A 188 5.65 -31.50 7.40
N ALA A 189 5.41 -30.88 6.25
CA ALA A 189 6.33 -29.88 5.70
C ALA A 189 6.40 -28.65 6.59
N SER A 190 7.60 -28.09 6.77
CA SER A 190 7.79 -26.76 7.37
C SER A 190 7.58 -25.70 6.30
N VAL A 191 6.53 -24.89 6.44
CA VAL A 191 6.13 -23.88 5.46
C VAL A 191 6.23 -22.50 6.06
N VAL A 192 6.75 -21.54 5.28
CA VAL A 192 6.95 -20.14 5.70
C VAL A 192 6.29 -19.18 4.73
N GLY A 193 5.69 -18.13 5.28
CA GLY A 193 5.11 -16.99 4.57
C GLY A 193 5.68 -15.66 5.02
N GLN A 194 5.23 -14.59 4.39
CA GLN A 194 5.58 -13.24 4.81
C GLN A 194 4.64 -12.76 5.91
N LYS A 195 5.23 -12.20 6.97
CA LYS A 195 4.53 -11.69 8.14
C LYS A 195 3.42 -10.68 7.79
N GLY A 196 2.24 -10.91 8.36
CA GLY A 196 1.10 -10.02 8.22
C GLY A 196 0.45 -10.03 6.84
N THR A 197 0.72 -11.05 6.01
CA THR A 197 0.14 -11.20 4.67
C THR A 197 -0.79 -12.40 4.58
N LYS A 198 -1.66 -12.38 3.57
CA LYS A 198 -2.48 -13.55 3.24
C LYS A 198 -1.62 -14.76 2.81
N LEU A 199 -0.40 -14.54 2.31
CA LEU A 199 0.57 -15.62 2.01
C LEU A 199 0.98 -16.42 3.26
N ASP A 200 0.97 -15.80 4.45
CA ASP A 200 1.20 -16.49 5.70
C ASP A 200 -0.06 -17.21 6.19
N GLU A 201 -1.21 -16.56 6.10
CA GLU A 201 -2.49 -17.10 6.58
C GLU A 201 -2.91 -18.39 5.84
N VAL A 202 -2.73 -18.46 4.50
CA VAL A 202 -3.13 -19.63 3.70
C VAL A 202 -2.31 -20.89 4.03
N ILE A 203 -1.18 -20.78 4.74
CA ILE A 203 -0.41 -21.92 5.20
C ILE A 203 -1.26 -22.84 6.11
N ASP A 204 -2.15 -22.25 6.91
CA ASP A 204 -3.03 -23.01 7.81
C ASP A 204 -4.07 -23.88 7.08
N GLU A 205 -4.25 -23.69 5.77
CA GLU A 205 -5.09 -24.54 4.92
C GLU A 205 -4.42 -25.88 4.56
N ILE A 206 -3.11 -26.02 4.78
CA ILE A 206 -2.35 -27.24 4.50
C ILE A 206 -2.53 -28.23 5.66
N PRO A 207 -3.14 -29.40 5.44
CA PRO A 207 -3.39 -30.36 6.50
C PRO A 207 -2.09 -30.90 7.13
N GLY A 208 -1.94 -30.72 8.44
CA GLY A 208 -0.79 -31.26 9.18
C GLY A 208 0.54 -30.54 8.92
N VAL A 209 0.50 -29.34 8.36
CA VAL A 209 1.67 -28.49 8.12
C VAL A 209 2.38 -28.12 9.43
N VAL A 210 3.68 -27.87 9.34
CA VAL A 210 4.44 -27.16 10.38
C VAL A 210 4.53 -25.69 9.95
N HIS A 211 3.55 -24.88 10.37
CA HIS A 211 3.55 -23.44 10.08
C HIS A 211 4.70 -22.77 10.84
N MET A 212 5.65 -22.22 10.10
CA MET A 212 6.83 -21.57 10.67
C MET A 212 6.51 -20.15 11.11
N THR A 213 7.35 -19.58 11.99
CA THR A 213 7.29 -18.16 12.29
C THR A 213 7.50 -17.34 11.00
N PRO A 214 6.55 -16.44 10.65
CA PRO A 214 6.62 -15.69 9.40
C PRO A 214 7.81 -14.73 9.35
N LEU A 215 8.31 -14.48 8.13
CA LEU A 215 9.46 -13.63 7.89
C LEU A 215 9.04 -12.23 7.41
N PRO A 216 9.89 -11.20 7.61
CA PRO A 216 9.47 -9.82 7.40
C PRO A 216 9.22 -9.44 5.93
N SER A 217 9.82 -10.14 4.95
CA SER A 217 9.70 -9.82 3.54
C SER A 217 9.80 -11.03 2.64
N VAL A 218 9.27 -10.96 1.41
CA VAL A 218 9.37 -12.04 0.41
C VAL A 218 10.81 -12.45 0.12
N PRO A 219 11.79 -11.53 -0.06
CA PRO A 219 13.19 -11.94 -0.19
C PRO A 219 13.71 -12.78 0.98
N ASN A 220 13.30 -12.49 2.21
CA ASN A 220 13.67 -13.31 3.38
C ASN A 220 13.03 -14.69 3.32
N VAL A 221 11.77 -14.80 2.87
CA VAL A 221 11.05 -16.08 2.70
C VAL A 221 11.76 -16.96 1.67
N LEU A 222 12.09 -16.41 0.50
CA LEU A 222 12.79 -17.14 -0.56
C LEU A 222 14.20 -17.56 -0.14
N ALA A 223 14.92 -16.68 0.57
CA ALA A 223 16.23 -17.03 1.13
C ALA A 223 16.17 -18.17 2.15
N ALA A 224 15.16 -18.20 3.02
CA ALA A 224 14.96 -19.30 3.97
C ALA A 224 14.67 -20.64 3.26
N LEU A 225 13.85 -20.62 2.19
CA LEU A 225 13.61 -21.78 1.36
C LEU A 225 14.89 -22.29 0.68
N GLN A 226 15.65 -21.41 0.02
CA GLN A 226 16.90 -21.75 -0.67
C GLN A 226 17.94 -22.34 0.29
N GLN A 227 18.06 -21.79 1.49
CA GLN A 227 19.00 -22.25 2.53
C GLN A 227 18.56 -23.56 3.22
N GLY A 228 17.35 -24.04 2.95
CA GLY A 228 16.81 -25.24 3.57
C GLY A 228 16.33 -25.06 5.00
N ALA A 229 16.11 -23.82 5.42
CA ALA A 229 15.49 -23.51 6.72
C ALA A 229 13.98 -23.81 6.72
N ALA A 230 13.34 -23.74 5.55
CA ALA A 230 11.96 -24.15 5.31
C ALA A 230 11.91 -25.22 4.21
N ASP A 231 10.89 -26.08 4.22
CA ASP A 231 10.64 -27.07 3.17
C ASP A 231 9.88 -26.45 2.00
N ALA A 232 8.95 -25.53 2.28
CA ALA A 232 8.17 -24.83 1.28
C ALA A 232 7.93 -23.36 1.66
N ALA A 233 7.59 -22.56 0.65
CA ALA A 233 7.24 -21.15 0.79
C ALA A 233 6.03 -20.81 -0.09
N THR A 234 5.10 -20.03 0.45
CA THR A 234 3.92 -19.55 -0.28
C THR A 234 4.28 -18.38 -1.20
N TYR A 235 3.61 -18.29 -2.34
CA TYR A 235 3.78 -17.21 -3.30
C TYR A 235 2.51 -16.99 -4.14
N ASN A 236 2.47 -15.90 -4.93
CA ASN A 236 1.46 -15.67 -5.95
C ASN A 236 1.92 -16.27 -7.26
N MET A 237 1.14 -17.18 -7.87
CA MET A 237 1.53 -17.93 -9.07
C MET A 237 1.88 -17.04 -10.26
N GLU A 238 1.27 -15.87 -10.35
CA GLU A 238 1.52 -14.88 -11.40
C GLU A 238 2.96 -14.33 -11.37
N ASN A 239 3.64 -14.45 -10.22
CA ASN A 239 5.04 -14.03 -10.03
C ASN A 239 6.04 -15.17 -10.30
N GLU A 240 5.57 -16.36 -10.62
CA GLU A 240 6.40 -17.58 -10.70
C GLU A 240 7.63 -17.40 -11.59
N ALA A 241 7.42 -16.97 -12.83
CA ALA A 241 8.51 -16.84 -13.80
C ALA A 241 9.61 -15.89 -13.31
N ALA A 242 9.22 -14.82 -12.63
CA ALA A 242 10.11 -13.84 -12.05
C ALA A 242 10.96 -14.43 -10.92
N TYR A 243 10.30 -15.13 -10.00
CA TYR A 243 10.99 -15.73 -8.86
C TYR A 243 11.93 -16.86 -9.27
N LEU A 244 11.54 -17.69 -10.24
CA LEU A 244 12.41 -18.77 -10.75
C LEU A 244 13.66 -18.22 -11.43
N LYS A 245 13.55 -17.09 -12.15
CA LYS A 245 14.68 -16.43 -12.80
C LYS A 245 15.72 -15.96 -11.78
N SER A 246 15.27 -15.33 -10.68
CA SER A 246 16.12 -14.71 -9.67
C SER A 246 16.53 -15.67 -8.54
N ASN A 247 15.88 -16.85 -8.42
CA ASN A 247 16.08 -17.79 -7.34
C ASN A 247 16.31 -19.23 -7.88
N PRO A 248 17.51 -19.53 -8.39
CA PRO A 248 17.80 -20.88 -8.89
C PRO A 248 17.70 -21.91 -7.78
N GLY A 249 17.29 -23.14 -8.13
CA GLY A 249 17.19 -24.26 -7.19
C GLY A 249 15.89 -24.33 -6.40
N ILE A 250 14.92 -23.47 -6.72
CA ILE A 250 13.53 -23.63 -6.28
C ILE A 250 12.65 -24.03 -7.47
N VAL A 251 11.58 -24.75 -7.19
CA VAL A 251 10.59 -25.19 -8.19
C VAL A 251 9.19 -25.03 -7.63
N PRO A 252 8.18 -24.74 -8.48
CA PRO A 252 6.81 -24.66 -8.03
C PRO A 252 6.19 -26.04 -7.83
N VAL A 253 5.36 -26.20 -6.82
CA VAL A 253 4.47 -27.34 -6.66
C VAL A 253 3.32 -27.21 -7.67
N ARG A 254 2.98 -28.31 -8.35
CA ARG A 254 1.90 -28.36 -9.36
C ARG A 254 0.73 -29.15 -8.83
N PHE A 255 -0.22 -28.49 -8.20
CA PHE A 255 -1.42 -29.11 -7.69
C PHE A 255 -2.32 -29.62 -8.84
N ALA A 256 -3.00 -30.74 -8.60
CA ALA A 256 -4.10 -31.18 -9.44
C ALA A 256 -5.28 -30.20 -9.35
N GLU A 257 -6.17 -30.24 -10.34
CA GLU A 257 -7.32 -29.33 -10.38
C GLU A 257 -8.18 -29.48 -9.10
N GLY A 258 -8.39 -28.38 -8.39
CA GLY A 258 -9.16 -28.32 -7.15
C GLY A 258 -8.42 -28.83 -5.90
N GLU A 259 -7.16 -29.23 -6.00
CA GLU A 259 -6.36 -29.76 -4.87
C GLU A 259 -5.36 -28.72 -4.29
N GLY A 260 -5.31 -27.54 -4.87
CA GLY A 260 -4.52 -26.40 -4.38
C GLY A 260 -5.29 -25.50 -3.43
N PHE A 261 -4.76 -24.31 -3.19
CA PHE A 261 -5.43 -23.30 -2.35
C PHE A 261 -6.78 -22.88 -2.96
N PRO A 262 -7.88 -22.89 -2.18
CA PRO A 262 -9.20 -22.50 -2.68
C PRO A 262 -9.37 -20.98 -2.81
N ASP A 263 -8.64 -20.21 -2.03
CA ASP A 263 -8.71 -18.75 -2.02
C ASP A 263 -8.02 -18.15 -3.24
N VAL A 264 -8.53 -17.00 -3.71
CA VAL A 264 -7.92 -16.19 -4.77
C VAL A 264 -7.06 -15.07 -4.16
N VAL A 265 -5.94 -14.77 -4.82
CA VAL A 265 -5.17 -13.57 -4.54
C VAL A 265 -5.96 -12.36 -5.02
N THR A 266 -6.13 -11.37 -4.18
CA THR A 266 -6.67 -10.07 -4.57
C THR A 266 -5.80 -8.95 -4.02
N ALA A 267 -5.66 -7.85 -4.77
CA ALA A 267 -5.05 -6.64 -4.26
C ALA A 267 -5.97 -5.44 -4.50
N ALA A 268 -6.14 -4.61 -3.47
CA ALA A 268 -6.97 -3.43 -3.52
C ALA A 268 -6.26 -2.23 -2.86
N VAL A 269 -6.66 -1.01 -3.23
CA VAL A 269 -6.12 0.21 -2.62
C VAL A 269 -6.75 0.41 -1.25
N GLY A 270 -5.92 0.52 -0.20
CA GLY A 270 -6.37 0.83 1.15
C GLY A 270 -6.46 2.34 1.36
N VAL A 271 -7.56 2.80 1.95
CA VAL A 271 -7.81 4.20 2.31
C VAL A 271 -8.28 4.31 3.76
N SER A 272 -8.12 5.49 4.35
CA SER A 272 -8.64 5.74 5.71
C SER A 272 -10.14 5.52 5.78
N LYS A 273 -10.59 4.93 6.89
CA LYS A 273 -11.99 4.59 7.13
C LYS A 273 -12.94 5.77 6.97
N GLY A 274 -13.99 5.60 6.18
CA GLY A 274 -15.03 6.62 5.95
C GLY A 274 -14.60 7.74 4.97
N ASN A 275 -13.54 7.54 4.20
CA ASN A 275 -13.12 8.48 3.15
C ASN A 275 -13.77 8.15 1.81
N ASP A 276 -15.11 8.22 1.77
CA ASP A 276 -15.92 7.77 0.64
C ASP A 276 -15.64 8.55 -0.65
N GLU A 277 -15.29 9.83 -0.54
CA GLU A 277 -14.99 10.67 -1.71
C GLU A 277 -13.72 10.20 -2.43
N VAL A 278 -12.65 9.96 -1.68
CA VAL A 278 -11.39 9.42 -2.21
C VAL A 278 -11.60 8.01 -2.76
N LEU A 279 -12.35 7.17 -2.05
CA LEU A 279 -12.64 5.80 -2.48
C LEU A 279 -13.42 5.77 -3.80
N LEU A 280 -14.40 6.66 -3.96
CA LEU A 280 -15.16 6.78 -5.21
C LEU A 280 -14.27 7.21 -6.39
N ALA A 281 -13.38 8.18 -6.18
CA ALA A 281 -12.44 8.63 -7.20
C ALA A 281 -11.47 7.51 -7.62
N ILE A 282 -10.94 6.75 -6.64
CA ILE A 282 -10.07 5.60 -6.88
C ILE A 282 -10.82 4.53 -7.68
N ASN A 283 -12.02 4.12 -7.27
CA ASN A 283 -12.80 3.11 -7.98
C ASN A 283 -13.13 3.54 -9.41
N SER A 284 -13.42 4.84 -9.62
CA SER A 284 -13.63 5.38 -10.97
C SER A 284 -12.36 5.28 -11.82
N ALA A 285 -11.18 5.58 -11.27
CA ALA A 285 -9.91 5.45 -11.97
C ALA A 285 -9.62 3.97 -12.34
N LEU A 286 -9.86 3.06 -11.40
CA LEU A 286 -9.65 1.63 -11.62
C LEU A 286 -10.63 1.03 -12.65
N ALA A 287 -11.88 1.48 -12.65
CA ALA A 287 -12.89 1.04 -13.62
C ALA A 287 -12.59 1.49 -15.05
N ASN A 288 -11.82 2.57 -15.23
CA ASN A 288 -11.37 3.05 -16.53
C ASN A 288 -10.18 2.26 -17.10
N LEU A 289 -9.54 1.40 -16.31
CA LEU A 289 -8.49 0.50 -16.77
C LEU A 289 -9.12 -0.79 -17.33
N SER A 290 -9.00 -1.03 -18.62
CA SER A 290 -9.39 -2.29 -19.23
C SER A 290 -8.49 -3.45 -18.79
N ASP A 291 -8.96 -4.69 -18.92
CA ASP A 291 -8.16 -5.87 -18.61
C ASP A 291 -6.87 -5.93 -19.45
N ALA A 292 -6.92 -5.49 -20.71
CA ALA A 292 -5.75 -5.43 -21.58
C ALA A 292 -4.70 -4.43 -21.06
N GLU A 293 -5.12 -3.25 -20.62
CA GLU A 293 -4.21 -2.26 -20.02
C GLU A 293 -3.63 -2.76 -18.68
N ARG A 294 -4.43 -3.42 -17.85
CA ARG A 294 -3.93 -4.05 -16.62
C ARG A 294 -2.86 -5.09 -16.92
N GLN A 295 -3.09 -5.92 -17.95
CA GLN A 295 -2.11 -6.93 -18.39
C GLN A 295 -0.85 -6.28 -18.94
N GLU A 296 -0.96 -5.22 -19.75
CA GLU A 296 0.20 -4.48 -20.28
C GLU A 296 1.05 -3.86 -19.14
N LEU A 297 0.40 -3.26 -18.14
CA LEU A 297 1.09 -2.71 -16.96
C LEU A 297 1.80 -3.81 -16.16
N TRP A 298 1.17 -4.98 -16.03
CA TRP A 298 1.74 -6.13 -15.35
C TRP A 298 2.94 -6.70 -16.10
N ASP A 299 2.81 -6.97 -17.40
CA ASP A 299 3.88 -7.51 -18.23
C ASP A 299 5.08 -6.55 -18.28
N GLY A 300 4.81 -5.25 -18.40
CA GLY A 300 5.85 -4.22 -18.33
C GLY A 300 6.56 -4.19 -16.98
N ALA A 301 5.87 -4.46 -15.87
CA ALA A 301 6.51 -4.59 -14.55
C ALA A 301 7.38 -5.86 -14.48
N LEU A 302 6.91 -6.99 -15.00
CA LEU A 302 7.68 -8.24 -15.10
C LEU A 302 8.97 -8.07 -15.90
N GLU A 303 8.94 -7.29 -16.99
CA GLU A 303 10.12 -7.04 -17.83
C GLU A 303 11.16 -6.16 -17.14
N ARG A 304 10.72 -5.17 -16.35
CA ARG A 304 11.60 -4.19 -15.69
C ARG A 304 12.11 -4.60 -14.33
N GLN A 305 11.52 -5.63 -13.71
CA GLN A 305 11.91 -6.02 -12.36
C GLN A 305 13.40 -6.37 -12.25
N PRO A 306 14.04 -6.14 -11.10
CA PRO A 306 15.44 -6.48 -10.88
C PRO A 306 15.66 -8.00 -10.99
N GLU A 307 16.85 -8.35 -11.48
CA GLU A 307 17.32 -9.76 -11.54
C GLU A 307 17.68 -10.31 -10.16
#